data_a9c64b6acd75b8756ab84a1bf1a1a956
#
_entry.id   a9c64b6acd75b8756ab84a1bf1a1a956
#
_cell.length_a   1.000
_cell.length_b   1.000
_cell.length_c   1.000
_cell.angle_alpha   90.00
_cell.angle_beta   90.00
_cell.angle_gamma   90.00
#
_symmetry.space_group_name_H-M   'P 1'
#
loop_
_entity.id
_entity.type
_entity.pdbx_description
1 polymer ?
#
loop_
_entity_poly.entity_id
_entity_poly.type
_entity_poly.pdbx_seq_one_letter_code
_entity_poly.pdbx_strand_id
1 'polypeptide(L)'
;LCRPLHVFDADKIQGNIVIRHSKKGEKFIGLDDQEYTLDDNMVVICDENKIISLAGILGGKNSCCDRETKNILIESAYFLPDSISSTGRKLNIQSDARYRFERGVDPESTKNGINLASRLITKLCGGDLCEIIKDNSSIKRDKFIEISSNFINQILGTNLNDKLIQEKL
;
A
#
# COMPACT_ATOMS: atom_id res chain seq x y z
N LEU A 1 -10.42 4.25 6.85
CA LEU A 1 -9.36 4.95 6.09
C LEU A 1 -9.24 4.48 4.64
N CYS A 2 -9.93 3.41 4.24
CA CYS A 2 -9.88 2.80 2.91
C CYS A 2 -8.46 2.50 2.39
N ARG A 3 -7.50 2.35 3.30
CA ARG A 3 -6.11 2.02 3.03
C ARG A 3 -5.82 0.58 3.42
N PRO A 4 -5.34 -0.27 2.50
CA PRO A 4 -4.86 -1.60 2.87
C PRO A 4 -3.61 -1.49 3.74
N LEU A 5 -3.49 -2.41 4.67
CA LEU A 5 -2.31 -2.68 5.48
C LEU A 5 -1.99 -4.15 5.34
N HIS A 6 -0.71 -4.50 5.44
CA HIS A 6 -0.31 -5.88 5.54
C HIS A 6 0.43 -6.14 6.85
N VAL A 7 0.25 -7.33 7.39
CA VAL A 7 0.89 -7.75 8.64
C VAL A 7 1.62 -9.06 8.39
N PHE A 8 2.90 -9.04 8.68
CA PHE A 8 3.77 -10.22 8.60
C PHE A 8 4.04 -10.76 10.00
N ASP A 9 4.24 -12.06 10.10
CA ASP A 9 4.88 -12.68 11.26
C ASP A 9 6.37 -12.33 11.23
N ALA A 10 6.81 -11.49 12.18
CA ALA A 10 8.17 -10.98 12.20
C ALA A 10 9.20 -12.09 12.47
N ASP A 11 8.81 -13.15 13.19
CA ASP A 11 9.69 -14.28 13.51
C ASP A 11 9.95 -15.17 12.29
N LYS A 12 9.14 -15.04 11.22
CA LYS A 12 9.30 -15.75 9.94
C LYS A 12 10.11 -14.98 8.90
N ILE A 13 10.50 -13.73 9.22
CA ILE A 13 11.30 -12.86 8.37
C ILE A 13 12.78 -13.03 8.73
N GLN A 14 13.64 -13.10 7.73
CA GLN A 14 15.07 -13.26 7.91
C GLN A 14 15.84 -12.06 7.37
N GLY A 15 16.58 -11.40 8.27
CA GLY A 15 17.40 -10.25 7.92
C GLY A 15 16.61 -9.01 7.50
N ASN A 16 17.09 -8.31 6.50
CA ASN A 16 16.54 -7.04 6.06
C ASN A 16 15.38 -7.17 5.09
N ILE A 17 14.43 -6.24 5.17
CA ILE A 17 13.36 -6.09 4.17
C ILE A 17 13.90 -5.32 2.96
N VAL A 18 13.72 -5.89 1.79
CA VAL A 18 14.12 -5.29 0.51
C VAL A 18 12.92 -5.21 -0.43
N ILE A 19 12.64 -4.00 -0.90
CA ILE A 19 11.63 -3.78 -1.94
C ILE A 19 12.37 -3.68 -3.29
N ARG A 20 12.00 -4.54 -4.23
CA ARG A 20 12.65 -4.62 -5.54
C ARG A 20 11.69 -5.05 -6.64
N HIS A 21 12.15 -4.97 -7.86
CA HIS A 21 11.48 -5.66 -8.96
C HIS A 21 11.79 -7.17 -8.93
N SER A 22 10.80 -7.96 -9.31
CA SER A 22 10.96 -9.41 -9.53
C SER A 22 11.83 -9.67 -10.76
N LYS A 23 12.41 -10.86 -10.81
CA LYS A 23 13.09 -11.39 -11.98
C LYS A 23 12.16 -12.39 -12.67
N LYS A 24 12.28 -12.48 -13.99
CA LYS A 24 11.52 -13.43 -14.78
C LYS A 24 11.72 -14.87 -14.29
N GLY A 25 10.62 -15.56 -14.05
CA GLY A 25 10.62 -16.94 -13.60
C GLY A 25 10.74 -17.13 -12.08
N GLU A 26 10.88 -16.06 -11.28
CA GLU A 26 10.81 -16.18 -9.82
C GLU A 26 9.47 -16.75 -9.38
N LYS A 27 9.51 -17.57 -8.34
CA LYS A 27 8.32 -18.23 -7.78
C LYS A 27 7.87 -17.55 -6.50
N PHE A 28 6.57 -17.44 -6.36
CA PHE A 28 5.93 -16.87 -5.18
C PHE A 28 4.69 -17.69 -4.83
N ILE A 29 4.55 -18.07 -3.56
CA ILE A 29 3.35 -18.75 -3.05
C ILE A 29 2.54 -17.74 -2.26
N GLY A 30 1.35 -17.45 -2.75
CA GLY A 30 0.42 -16.50 -2.13
C GLY A 30 -0.30 -17.05 -0.90
N LEU A 31 -0.98 -16.17 -0.17
CA LEU A 31 -1.88 -16.53 0.93
C LEU A 31 -3.07 -17.40 0.50
N ASP A 32 -3.36 -17.43 -0.78
CA ASP A 32 -4.38 -18.26 -1.42
C ASP A 32 -3.91 -19.67 -1.78
N ASP A 33 -2.71 -20.05 -1.30
CA ASP A 33 -2.06 -21.35 -1.56
C ASP A 33 -1.68 -21.60 -3.03
N GLN A 34 -1.75 -20.57 -3.90
CA GLN A 34 -1.37 -20.71 -5.29
C GLN A 34 0.10 -20.32 -5.52
N GLU A 35 0.77 -21.06 -6.40
CA GLU A 35 2.11 -20.71 -6.87
C GLU A 35 2.02 -19.83 -8.12
N TYR A 36 2.63 -18.66 -8.04
CA TYR A 36 2.73 -17.71 -9.14
C TYR A 36 4.14 -17.70 -9.72
N THR A 37 4.23 -17.71 -11.04
CA THR A 37 5.49 -17.43 -11.74
C THR A 37 5.53 -15.96 -12.10
N LEU A 38 6.47 -15.24 -11.50
CA LEU A 38 6.60 -13.80 -11.70
C LEU A 38 7.34 -13.50 -13.00
N ASP A 39 7.06 -12.33 -13.54
CA ASP A 39 7.78 -11.77 -14.67
C ASP A 39 8.62 -10.58 -14.24
N ASP A 40 9.44 -10.03 -15.14
CA ASP A 40 10.22 -8.84 -14.87
C ASP A 40 9.32 -7.64 -14.48
N ASN A 41 9.85 -6.76 -13.65
CA ASN A 41 9.23 -5.49 -13.25
C ASN A 41 7.96 -5.58 -12.38
N MET A 42 7.61 -6.73 -11.83
CA MET A 42 6.62 -6.80 -10.76
C MET A 42 7.27 -6.39 -9.44
N VAL A 43 6.60 -5.54 -8.65
CA VAL A 43 7.17 -5.11 -7.38
C VAL A 43 6.93 -6.17 -6.32
N VAL A 44 8.00 -6.58 -5.66
CA VAL A 44 7.97 -7.58 -4.58
C VAL A 44 8.63 -7.04 -3.32
N ILE A 45 8.14 -7.49 -2.19
CA ILE A 45 8.76 -7.30 -0.89
C ILE A 45 9.43 -8.61 -0.52
N CYS A 46 10.71 -8.53 -0.20
CA CYS A 46 11.56 -9.68 0.09
C CYS A 46 12.19 -9.54 1.48
N ASP A 47 12.48 -10.64 2.10
CA ASP A 47 13.55 -10.73 3.08
C ASP A 47 14.87 -11.13 2.39
N GLU A 48 15.90 -11.47 3.13
CA GLU A 48 17.20 -11.87 2.55
C GLU A 48 17.14 -13.14 1.71
N ASN A 49 16.14 -14.01 1.91
CA ASN A 49 16.10 -15.33 1.32
C ASN A 49 14.95 -15.56 0.34
N LYS A 50 13.83 -14.85 0.52
CA LYS A 50 12.59 -15.17 -0.21
C LYS A 50 11.73 -13.93 -0.46
N ILE A 51 10.79 -14.08 -1.39
CA ILE A 51 9.70 -13.13 -1.59
C ILE A 51 8.66 -13.37 -0.49
N ILE A 52 8.34 -12.34 0.28
CA ILE A 52 7.36 -12.39 1.38
C ILE A 52 6.03 -11.75 1.02
N SER A 53 5.98 -10.92 -0.03
CA SER A 53 4.74 -10.33 -0.54
C SER A 53 4.89 -9.88 -1.99
N LEU A 54 3.82 -10.01 -2.74
CA LEU A 54 3.62 -9.31 -4.01
C LEU A 54 3.00 -7.94 -3.67
N ALA A 55 3.84 -6.92 -3.76
CA ALA A 55 3.59 -5.58 -3.20
C ALA A 55 2.22 -5.00 -3.58
N GLY A 56 1.40 -4.68 -2.60
CA GLY A 56 0.07 -4.10 -2.77
C GLY A 56 -0.99 -5.02 -3.41
N ILE A 57 -0.69 -6.31 -3.61
CA ILE A 57 -1.59 -7.26 -4.27
C ILE A 57 -1.92 -8.45 -3.37
N LEU A 58 -0.90 -9.20 -2.93
CA LEU A 58 -1.09 -10.45 -2.20
C LEU A 58 0.09 -10.73 -1.27
N GLY A 59 -0.17 -11.00 -0.01
CA GLY A 59 0.84 -11.46 0.93
C GLY A 59 1.32 -12.88 0.64
N GLY A 60 2.52 -13.21 1.11
CA GLY A 60 3.11 -14.54 0.96
C GLY A 60 2.70 -15.48 2.09
N LYS A 61 2.46 -16.75 1.74
CA LYS A 61 2.13 -17.80 2.70
C LYS A 61 3.23 -17.99 3.75
N ASN A 62 4.49 -17.89 3.35
CA ASN A 62 5.64 -18.18 4.20
C ASN A 62 5.94 -17.10 5.26
N SER A 63 5.24 -15.98 5.24
CA SER A 63 5.39 -14.86 6.17
C SER A 63 4.08 -14.47 6.85
N CYS A 64 3.02 -15.27 6.65
CA CYS A 64 1.70 -14.98 7.21
C CYS A 64 1.67 -15.22 8.72
N CYS A 65 0.86 -14.42 9.40
CA CYS A 65 0.53 -14.62 10.81
C CYS A 65 -0.33 -15.88 10.99
N ASP A 66 -0.14 -16.55 12.12
CA ASP A 66 -0.94 -17.68 12.58
C ASP A 66 -1.25 -17.53 14.07
N ARG A 67 -1.79 -18.58 14.70
CA ARG A 67 -2.19 -18.55 16.13
C ARG A 67 -1.02 -18.47 17.10
N GLU A 68 0.18 -18.82 16.67
CA GLU A 68 1.40 -18.81 17.48
C GLU A 68 2.20 -17.51 17.30
N THR A 69 1.83 -16.65 16.35
CA THR A 69 2.51 -15.39 16.06
C THR A 69 2.47 -14.46 17.28
N LYS A 70 3.64 -14.03 17.72
CA LYS A 70 3.83 -13.09 18.84
C LYS A 70 4.38 -11.75 18.40
N ASN A 71 5.31 -11.76 17.47
CA ASN A 71 5.95 -10.56 16.95
C ASN A 71 5.45 -10.28 15.53
N ILE A 72 5.04 -9.04 15.28
CA ILE A 72 4.49 -8.67 13.97
C ILE A 72 5.23 -7.48 13.39
N LEU A 73 5.35 -7.49 12.06
CA LEU A 73 5.77 -6.35 11.26
C LEU A 73 4.55 -5.83 10.49
N ILE A 74 4.23 -4.54 10.65
CA ILE A 74 3.10 -3.90 9.96
C ILE A 74 3.64 -3.09 8.80
N GLU A 75 3.12 -3.35 7.60
CA GLU A 75 3.38 -2.57 6.40
C GLU A 75 2.24 -1.55 6.18
N SER A 76 2.60 -0.29 6.00
CA SER A 76 1.71 0.76 5.51
C SER A 76 2.43 1.50 4.39
N ALA A 77 2.14 1.14 3.15
CA ALA A 77 2.89 1.60 1.99
C ALA A 77 2.02 2.33 0.97
N TYR A 78 2.68 3.01 0.04
CA TYR A 78 2.11 3.50 -1.20
C TYR A 78 2.75 2.76 -2.37
N PHE A 79 1.93 2.32 -3.30
CA PHE A 79 2.37 1.66 -4.52
C PHE A 79 1.84 2.41 -5.74
N LEU A 80 2.62 2.44 -6.82
CA LEU A 80 2.22 3.08 -8.08
C LEU A 80 1.04 2.32 -8.69
N PRO A 81 -0.12 2.97 -8.92
CA PRO A 81 -1.34 2.32 -9.40
C PRO A 81 -1.15 1.51 -10.68
N ASP A 82 -0.38 2.04 -11.64
CA ASP A 82 -0.12 1.37 -12.92
C ASP A 82 0.63 0.04 -12.75
N SER A 83 1.62 0.01 -11.84
CA SER A 83 2.38 -1.19 -11.52
C SER A 83 1.48 -2.27 -10.91
N ILE A 84 0.62 -1.88 -9.96
CA ILE A 84 -0.34 -2.80 -9.31
C ILE A 84 -1.34 -3.34 -10.33
N SER A 85 -1.92 -2.46 -11.15
CA SER A 85 -2.89 -2.82 -12.17
C SER A 85 -2.32 -3.78 -13.21
N SER A 86 -1.11 -3.49 -13.71
CA SER A 86 -0.41 -4.32 -14.69
C SER A 86 -0.09 -5.71 -14.12
N THR A 87 0.51 -5.77 -12.94
CA THR A 87 0.87 -7.02 -12.26
C THR A 87 -0.35 -7.87 -11.95
N GLY A 88 -1.38 -7.25 -11.37
CA GLY A 88 -2.60 -7.98 -10.98
C GLY A 88 -3.37 -8.54 -12.18
N ARG A 89 -3.40 -7.82 -13.32
CA ARG A 89 -3.99 -8.35 -14.57
C ARG A 89 -3.17 -9.52 -15.12
N LYS A 90 -1.85 -9.38 -15.14
CA LYS A 90 -0.96 -10.40 -15.72
C LYS A 90 -1.01 -11.72 -14.95
N LEU A 91 -1.10 -11.67 -13.63
CA LEU A 91 -1.19 -12.82 -12.76
C LEU A 91 -2.64 -13.26 -12.49
N ASN A 92 -3.63 -12.52 -13.01
CA ASN A 92 -5.07 -12.76 -12.79
C ASN A 92 -5.45 -12.84 -11.30
N ILE A 93 -4.81 -12.02 -10.44
CA ILE A 93 -5.09 -11.99 -9.01
C ILE A 93 -6.14 -10.92 -8.71
N GLN A 94 -7.21 -11.29 -8.00
CA GLN A 94 -8.24 -10.38 -7.49
C GLN A 94 -8.09 -10.31 -5.97
N SER A 95 -7.83 -9.11 -5.44
CA SER A 95 -7.77 -8.87 -3.99
C SER A 95 -8.30 -7.47 -3.66
N ASP A 96 -8.78 -7.28 -2.43
CA ASP A 96 -9.21 -5.96 -1.95
C ASP A 96 -8.06 -4.96 -1.93
N ALA A 97 -6.84 -5.41 -1.64
CA ALA A 97 -5.65 -4.58 -1.67
C ALA A 97 -5.38 -4.07 -3.09
N ARG A 98 -5.34 -4.98 -4.08
CA ARG A 98 -5.21 -4.62 -5.49
C ARG A 98 -6.28 -3.62 -5.91
N TYR A 99 -7.55 -3.91 -5.61
CA TYR A 99 -8.69 -3.06 -5.98
C TYR A 99 -8.51 -1.61 -5.53
N ARG A 100 -7.93 -1.40 -4.35
CA ARG A 100 -7.70 -0.05 -3.80
C ARG A 100 -6.45 0.59 -4.36
N PHE A 101 -5.34 -0.12 -4.35
CA PHE A 101 -4.06 0.42 -4.81
C PHE A 101 -4.04 0.72 -6.32
N GLU A 102 -4.69 -0.10 -7.16
CA GLU A 102 -4.74 0.17 -8.62
C GLU A 102 -5.56 1.42 -8.98
N ARG A 103 -6.44 1.89 -8.09
CA ARG A 103 -7.20 3.15 -8.23
C ARG A 103 -6.50 4.34 -7.60
N GLY A 104 -5.47 4.09 -6.86
CA GLY A 104 -4.72 5.09 -6.11
C GLY A 104 -5.23 5.25 -4.69
N VAL A 105 -4.30 5.35 -3.76
CA VAL A 105 -4.53 5.73 -2.37
C VAL A 105 -3.70 6.97 -2.06
N ASP A 106 -4.12 7.76 -1.09
CA ASP A 106 -3.38 8.93 -0.68
C ASP A 106 -2.02 8.54 -0.06
N PRO A 107 -0.87 8.94 -0.64
CA PRO A 107 0.45 8.63 -0.08
C PRO A 107 0.65 9.16 1.33
N GLU A 108 0.14 10.35 1.64
CA GLU A 108 0.28 10.98 2.96
C GLU A 108 -0.47 10.20 4.06
N SER A 109 -1.49 9.45 3.69
CA SER A 109 -2.24 8.62 4.64
C SER A 109 -1.47 7.40 5.16
N THR A 110 -0.27 7.10 4.64
CA THR A 110 0.59 5.99 5.11
C THR A 110 0.91 6.10 6.60
N LYS A 111 1.31 7.30 7.02
CA LYS A 111 1.64 7.59 8.43
C LYS A 111 0.41 7.45 9.35
N ASN A 112 -0.73 7.98 8.91
CA ASN A 112 -1.96 7.89 9.69
C ASN A 112 -2.45 6.43 9.76
N GLY A 113 -2.29 5.68 8.68
CA GLY A 113 -2.64 4.26 8.61
C GLY A 113 -1.87 3.42 9.61
N ILE A 114 -0.54 3.52 9.61
CA ILE A 114 0.28 2.73 10.52
C ILE A 114 0.06 3.12 12.00
N ASN A 115 -0.07 4.41 12.29
CA ASN A 115 -0.34 4.88 13.65
C ASN A 115 -1.69 4.35 14.19
N LEU A 116 -2.74 4.38 13.35
CA LEU A 116 -4.06 3.88 13.76
C LEU A 116 -4.03 2.36 13.92
N ALA A 117 -3.42 1.62 12.99
CA ALA A 117 -3.29 0.16 13.07
C ALA A 117 -2.53 -0.27 14.34
N SER A 118 -1.37 0.35 14.59
CA SER A 118 -0.56 0.06 15.77
C SER A 118 -1.34 0.29 17.07
N ARG A 119 -2.04 1.43 17.19
CA ARG A 119 -2.89 1.72 18.36
C ARG A 119 -4.01 0.71 18.55
N LEU A 120 -4.67 0.29 17.47
CA LEU A 120 -5.76 -0.67 17.54
C LEU A 120 -5.26 -2.05 17.93
N ILE A 121 -4.15 -2.52 17.34
CA ILE A 121 -3.54 -3.80 17.65
C ILE A 121 -3.11 -3.83 19.11
N THR A 122 -2.37 -2.82 19.59
CA THR A 122 -1.95 -2.74 20.99
C THR A 122 -3.16 -2.71 21.94
N LYS A 123 -4.23 -1.99 21.59
CA LYS A 123 -5.45 -1.94 22.41
C LYS A 123 -6.17 -3.27 22.49
N LEU A 124 -6.21 -4.04 21.40
CA LEU A 124 -7.01 -5.28 21.30
C LEU A 124 -6.21 -6.52 21.69
N CYS A 125 -4.92 -6.56 21.34
CA CYS A 125 -4.06 -7.72 21.53
C CYS A 125 -3.01 -7.54 22.63
N GLY A 126 -2.80 -6.31 23.10
CA GLY A 126 -1.69 -5.99 24.00
C GLY A 126 -0.37 -5.85 23.22
N GLY A 127 0.73 -5.96 23.97
CA GLY A 127 2.09 -5.88 23.43
C GLY A 127 2.66 -4.47 23.41
N ASP A 128 3.93 -4.38 23.04
CA ASP A 128 4.72 -3.15 22.99
C ASP A 128 4.98 -2.72 21.56
N LEU A 129 4.92 -1.40 21.35
CA LEU A 129 5.25 -0.80 20.05
C LEU A 129 6.77 -0.60 19.95
N CYS A 130 7.32 -1.09 18.85
CA CYS A 130 8.69 -0.79 18.45
C CYS A 130 8.76 0.48 17.60
N GLU A 131 9.95 0.79 17.12
CA GLU A 131 10.21 1.95 16.28
C GLU A 131 9.49 1.85 14.92
N ILE A 132 8.98 3.00 14.43
CA ILE A 132 8.45 3.11 13.09
C ILE A 132 9.59 3.50 12.14
N ILE A 133 9.98 2.57 11.30
CA ILE A 133 10.94 2.80 10.23
C ILE A 133 10.23 3.43 9.03
N LYS A 134 10.76 4.51 8.49
CA LYS A 134 10.20 5.19 7.30
C LYS A 134 11.21 5.18 6.19
N ASP A 135 10.77 4.73 5.02
CA ASP A 135 11.45 5.06 3.77
C ASP A 135 10.88 6.39 3.24
N ASN A 136 11.75 7.39 3.08
CA ASN A 136 11.40 8.75 2.67
C ASN A 136 11.56 8.96 1.15
N SER A 137 11.18 8.01 0.32
CA SER A 137 11.03 8.27 -1.10
C SER A 137 9.89 9.28 -1.30
N SER A 138 10.24 10.56 -1.40
CA SER A 138 9.27 11.64 -1.56
C SER A 138 8.61 11.55 -2.93
N ILE A 139 7.33 11.21 -2.95
CA ILE A 139 6.51 11.41 -4.15
C ILE A 139 6.18 12.89 -4.22
N LYS A 140 6.95 13.66 -5.01
CA LYS A 140 6.62 15.05 -5.30
C LYS A 140 5.31 15.09 -6.09
N ARG A 141 4.27 15.61 -5.48
CA ARG A 141 2.97 15.86 -6.12
C ARG A 141 2.61 17.34 -6.03
N ASP A 142 3.42 18.20 -6.61
CA ASP A 142 2.99 19.57 -6.87
C ASP A 142 2.11 19.56 -8.12
N LYS A 143 0.87 19.13 -7.99
CA LYS A 143 -0.14 19.30 -9.04
C LYS A 143 -0.90 20.57 -8.75
N PHE A 144 -0.62 21.61 -9.53
CA PHE A 144 -1.43 22.81 -9.57
C PHE A 144 -2.52 22.64 -10.63
N ILE A 145 -3.73 23.05 -10.29
CA ILE A 145 -4.85 23.11 -11.23
C ILE A 145 -5.22 24.59 -11.35
N GLU A 146 -4.98 25.17 -12.51
CA GLU A 146 -5.47 26.51 -12.83
C GLU A 146 -6.94 26.44 -13.21
N ILE A 147 -7.76 27.21 -12.48
CA ILE A 147 -9.20 27.27 -12.71
C ILE A 147 -9.68 28.70 -12.54
N SER A 148 -10.56 29.15 -13.43
CA SER A 148 -11.19 30.49 -13.30
C SER A 148 -12.54 30.41 -12.58
N SER A 149 -12.89 31.47 -11.83
CA SER A 149 -14.19 31.58 -11.20
C SER A 149 -15.34 31.53 -12.20
N ASN A 150 -15.14 32.07 -13.41
CA ASN A 150 -16.12 31.97 -14.50
C ASN A 150 -16.40 30.51 -14.88
N PHE A 151 -15.36 29.69 -15.01
CA PHE A 151 -15.51 28.29 -15.35
C PHE A 151 -16.24 27.52 -14.23
N ILE A 152 -15.89 27.78 -12.97
CA ILE A 152 -16.57 27.20 -11.81
C ILE A 152 -18.07 27.54 -11.84
N ASN A 153 -18.40 28.83 -11.99
CA ASN A 153 -19.78 29.30 -12.05
C ASN A 153 -20.56 28.72 -13.22
N GLN A 154 -19.92 28.58 -14.39
CA GLN A 154 -20.53 27.99 -15.56
C GLN A 154 -20.89 26.51 -15.34
N ILE A 155 -19.96 25.73 -14.74
CA ILE A 155 -20.18 24.31 -14.43
C ILE A 155 -21.26 24.12 -13.36
N LEU A 156 -21.25 24.95 -12.34
CA LEU A 156 -22.20 24.86 -11.22
C LEU A 156 -23.56 25.52 -11.51
N GLY A 157 -23.68 26.29 -12.58
CA GLY A 157 -24.87 27.10 -12.84
C GLY A 157 -25.09 28.20 -11.81
N THR A 158 -24.02 28.78 -11.23
CA THR A 158 -24.06 29.76 -10.17
C THR A 158 -23.44 31.09 -10.58
N ASN A 159 -23.52 32.09 -9.70
CA ASN A 159 -22.86 33.40 -9.86
C ASN A 159 -22.17 33.80 -8.54
N LEU A 160 -21.25 32.96 -8.08
CA LEU A 160 -20.50 33.16 -6.85
C LEU A 160 -19.33 34.10 -7.10
N ASN A 161 -19.02 34.96 -6.12
CA ASN A 161 -17.83 35.79 -6.19
C ASN A 161 -16.56 35.01 -5.80
N ASP A 162 -15.41 35.53 -6.22
CA ASP A 162 -14.10 34.88 -6.02
C ASP A 162 -13.81 34.57 -4.55
N LYS A 163 -14.18 35.49 -3.63
CA LYS A 163 -13.96 35.32 -2.21
C LYS A 163 -14.69 34.09 -1.65
N LEU A 164 -15.96 33.94 -2.04
CA LEU A 164 -16.76 32.82 -1.58
C LEU A 164 -16.25 31.47 -2.17
N ILE A 165 -15.80 31.48 -3.42
CA ILE A 165 -15.19 30.32 -4.05
C ILE A 165 -13.92 29.91 -3.30
N GLN A 166 -13.03 30.86 -2.99
CA GLN A 166 -11.80 30.60 -2.23
C GLN A 166 -12.04 30.10 -0.81
N GLU A 167 -13.10 30.58 -0.14
CA GLU A 167 -13.48 30.09 1.19
C GLU A 167 -14.00 28.64 1.20
N LYS A 168 -14.41 28.11 0.05
CA LYS A 168 -14.98 26.75 -0.08
C LYS A 168 -14.00 25.72 -0.63
N LEU A 169 -12.91 26.16 -1.24
CA LEU A 169 -11.80 25.32 -1.70
C LEU A 169 -10.75 25.10 -0.60
#